data_bbc0b12e0f5646a796a0aad725c9f259
#
_entry.id   bbc0b12e0f5646a796a0aad725c9f259
#
_cell.length_a   1.000
_cell.length_b   1.000
_cell.length_c   1.000
_cell.angle_alpha   90.00
_cell.angle_beta   90.00
_cell.angle_gamma   90.00
#
_symmetry.space_group_name_H-M   'P 1'
#
loop_
_entity.id
_entity.type
_entity.pdbx_description
1 polymer ?
#
loop_
_entity_poly.entity_id
_entity_poly.type
_entity_poly.pdbx_seq_one_letter_code
_entity_poly.pdbx_strand_id
1 'polypeptide(L)'
;MRNKFINLLGSICFCWGVMACTAEPPKEIRSGEIWPDNQGVHVNAHGGGVLYHDGTYYWYGEYKKGKTILPDWATWECYRTDVTGVGCYSSKDLLNWKFEGIVLPAVKEDPNHDLHPSKVLERPKVIYNKKTGKFVMWAHVESA
;
A
#
# COMPACT_ATOMS: atom_id res chain seq x y z
N MET A 1 -47.91 -53.54 19.78
CA MET A 1 -46.47 -53.24 20.04
C MET A 1 -45.89 -52.65 18.81
N ARG A 2 -45.61 -51.35 18.80
CA ARG A 2 -45.07 -50.64 17.65
C ARG A 2 -43.70 -50.13 18.07
N ASN A 3 -42.62 -50.71 17.47
CA ASN A 3 -41.26 -50.28 17.67
C ASN A 3 -40.99 -49.01 16.83
N LYS A 4 -40.61 -47.89 17.48
CA LYS A 4 -40.12 -46.71 16.85
C LYS A 4 -38.59 -46.81 16.72
N PHE A 5 -38.08 -46.87 15.49
CA PHE A 5 -36.67 -46.69 15.20
C PHE A 5 -36.38 -45.21 15.18
N ILE A 6 -35.48 -44.79 16.04
CA ILE A 6 -34.94 -43.41 16.05
C ILE A 6 -33.65 -43.45 15.17
N ASN A 7 -33.72 -42.83 14.00
CA ASN A 7 -32.53 -42.57 13.17
C ASN A 7 -31.80 -41.37 13.71
N LEU A 8 -30.61 -41.61 14.28
CA LEU A 8 -29.68 -40.56 14.69
C LEU A 8 -28.76 -40.25 13.50
N LEU A 9 -29.11 -39.24 12.70
CA LEU A 9 -28.21 -38.66 11.66
C LEU A 9 -27.18 -37.78 12.34
N GLY A 10 -25.98 -38.33 12.53
CA GLY A 10 -24.81 -37.55 12.97
C GLY A 10 -24.34 -36.65 11.84
N SER A 11 -24.49 -35.34 12.01
CA SER A 11 -23.96 -34.33 11.12
C SER A 11 -22.45 -34.16 11.37
N ILE A 12 -21.63 -34.73 10.51
CA ILE A 12 -20.15 -34.51 10.55
C ILE A 12 -19.89 -33.18 9.95
N CYS A 13 -19.63 -32.15 10.77
CA CYS A 13 -19.19 -30.85 10.37
C CYS A 13 -17.69 -30.94 10.00
N PHE A 14 -17.38 -30.98 8.70
CA PHE A 14 -16.00 -30.93 8.18
C PHE A 14 -15.54 -29.48 8.24
N CYS A 15 -14.86 -29.08 9.32
CA CYS A 15 -14.14 -27.81 9.38
C CYS A 15 -12.92 -27.90 8.45
N TRP A 16 -13.04 -27.35 7.25
CA TRP A 16 -11.88 -27.05 6.43
C TRP A 16 -11.12 -25.89 7.08
N GLY A 17 -10.07 -26.21 7.82
CA GLY A 17 -9.12 -25.23 8.28
C GLY A 17 -8.37 -24.66 7.07
N VAL A 18 -8.64 -23.40 6.73
CA VAL A 18 -7.80 -22.66 5.79
C VAL A 18 -6.47 -22.43 6.49
N MET A 19 -5.46 -23.24 6.15
CA MET A 19 -4.07 -22.98 6.52
C MET A 19 -3.65 -21.72 5.79
N ALA A 20 -3.71 -20.57 6.46
CA ALA A 20 -3.06 -19.37 5.98
C ALA A 20 -1.54 -19.65 5.95
N CYS A 21 -0.98 -19.83 4.76
CA CYS A 21 0.46 -19.90 4.56
C CYS A 21 1.02 -18.51 4.86
N THR A 22 1.42 -18.27 6.11
CA THR A 22 2.15 -17.06 6.46
C THR A 22 3.58 -17.27 5.95
N ALA A 23 3.93 -16.57 4.86
CA ALA A 23 5.31 -16.51 4.42
C ALA A 23 6.17 -15.98 5.59
N GLU A 24 7.33 -16.61 5.83
CA GLU A 24 8.28 -16.06 6.80
C GLU A 24 8.67 -14.63 6.37
N PRO A 25 8.77 -13.71 7.36
CA PRO A 25 9.19 -12.35 7.05
C PRO A 25 10.60 -12.34 6.45
N PRO A 26 10.86 -11.43 5.49
CA PRO A 26 12.17 -11.34 4.85
C PRO A 26 13.26 -11.07 5.91
N LYS A 27 14.38 -11.78 5.79
CA LYS A 27 15.56 -11.63 6.67
C LYS A 27 16.61 -10.71 6.06
N GLU A 28 16.49 -10.39 4.79
CA GLU A 28 17.44 -9.57 4.03
C GLU A 28 16.74 -8.83 2.90
N ILE A 29 17.34 -7.73 2.45
CA ILE A 29 16.92 -7.02 1.23
C ILE A 29 17.70 -7.63 0.06
N ARG A 30 16.98 -8.10 -0.97
CA ARG A 30 17.57 -8.61 -2.21
C ARG A 30 17.39 -7.61 -3.32
N SER A 31 18.49 -7.01 -3.75
CA SER A 31 18.47 -6.03 -4.85
C SER A 31 17.95 -6.66 -6.14
N GLY A 32 17.03 -5.96 -6.82
CA GLY A 32 16.42 -6.40 -8.08
C GLY A 32 15.24 -7.34 -7.92
N GLU A 33 14.90 -7.76 -6.70
CA GLU A 33 13.69 -8.55 -6.44
C GLU A 33 12.53 -7.64 -5.97
N ILE A 34 11.31 -8.17 -6.12
CA ILE A 34 10.12 -7.53 -5.56
C ILE A 34 10.23 -7.53 -4.03
N TRP A 35 10.05 -6.36 -3.43
CA TRP A 35 10.05 -6.20 -1.99
C TRP A 35 8.60 -6.28 -1.46
N PRO A 36 8.21 -7.40 -0.80
CA PRO A 36 6.86 -7.56 -0.29
C PRO A 36 6.70 -6.86 1.07
N ASP A 37 5.47 -6.43 1.36
CA ASP A 37 5.07 -6.09 2.71
C ASP A 37 4.79 -7.37 3.55
N ASN A 38 4.40 -7.20 4.80
CA ASN A 38 4.10 -8.30 5.72
C ASN A 38 2.86 -9.14 5.35
N GLN A 39 2.15 -8.76 4.30
CA GLN A 39 1.05 -9.53 3.71
C GLN A 39 1.45 -10.19 2.38
N GLY A 40 2.73 -10.06 1.97
CA GLY A 40 3.22 -10.58 0.70
C GLY A 40 2.87 -9.70 -0.50
N VAL A 41 2.37 -8.49 -0.28
CA VAL A 41 2.02 -7.54 -1.35
C VAL A 41 3.23 -6.65 -1.64
N HIS A 42 3.51 -6.41 -2.92
CA HIS A 42 4.60 -5.52 -3.33
C HIS A 42 4.46 -4.12 -2.72
N VAL A 43 5.51 -3.65 -2.04
CA VAL A 43 5.57 -2.29 -1.50
C VAL A 43 5.48 -1.28 -2.65
N ASN A 44 4.47 -0.43 -2.62
CA ASN A 44 4.18 0.58 -3.64
C ASN A 44 4.36 1.98 -3.02
N ALA A 45 5.61 2.43 -2.93
CA ALA A 45 5.98 3.70 -2.30
C ALA A 45 7.03 4.42 -3.17
N HIS A 46 6.63 4.76 -4.41
CA HIS A 46 7.53 5.37 -5.39
C HIS A 46 8.00 6.77 -4.94
N GLY A 47 9.23 7.11 -5.32
CA GLY A 47 9.82 8.43 -5.09
C GLY A 47 9.84 8.90 -3.63
N GLY A 48 9.50 8.03 -2.72
CA GLY A 48 9.19 8.34 -1.34
C GLY A 48 10.35 8.72 -0.44
N GLY A 49 10.07 8.81 0.84
CA GLY A 49 11.05 9.03 1.88
C GLY A 49 10.66 8.33 3.17
N VAL A 50 11.67 8.00 3.97
CA VAL A 50 11.49 7.36 5.26
C VAL A 50 11.69 8.37 6.37
N LEU A 51 10.73 8.42 7.30
CA LEU A 51 10.79 9.18 8.54
C LEU A 51 10.93 8.21 9.70
N TYR A 52 11.88 8.47 10.60
CA TYR A 52 11.93 7.79 11.90
C TYR A 52 11.26 8.67 12.96
N HIS A 53 10.26 8.12 13.65
CA HIS A 53 9.56 8.81 14.71
C HIS A 53 9.09 7.79 15.76
N ASP A 54 9.41 8.07 17.01
CA ASP A 54 8.98 7.31 18.19
C ASP A 54 9.17 5.78 18.04
N GLY A 55 10.40 5.39 17.71
CA GLY A 55 10.79 3.97 17.58
C GLY A 55 10.21 3.25 16.37
N THR A 56 9.69 3.98 15.37
CA THR A 56 9.07 3.43 14.17
C THR A 56 9.58 4.17 12.93
N TYR A 57 9.87 3.42 11.88
CA TYR A 57 10.13 3.95 10.55
C TYR A 57 8.81 4.02 9.79
N TYR A 58 8.57 5.16 9.14
CA TYR A 58 7.42 5.38 8.27
C TYR A 58 7.90 5.69 6.87
N TRP A 59 7.50 4.91 5.89
CA TRP A 59 7.82 5.11 4.49
C TRP A 59 6.61 5.65 3.76
N TYR A 60 6.69 6.89 3.31
CA TYR A 60 5.67 7.55 2.50
C TYR A 60 6.11 7.55 1.04
N GLY A 61 5.22 7.23 0.12
CA GLY A 61 5.54 7.24 -1.31
C GLY A 61 4.28 7.30 -2.18
N GLU A 62 4.49 7.62 -3.43
CA GLU A 62 3.43 7.62 -4.44
C GLU A 62 2.86 6.21 -4.58
N TYR A 63 1.55 6.07 -4.43
CA TYR A 63 0.86 4.79 -4.58
C TYR A 63 0.30 4.69 -6.00
N LYS A 64 1.04 4.02 -6.89
CA LYS A 64 0.75 3.92 -8.32
C LYS A 64 -0.01 2.64 -8.63
N LYS A 65 -1.33 2.66 -8.46
CA LYS A 65 -2.26 1.58 -8.85
C LYS A 65 -3.39 2.06 -9.77
N GLY A 66 -3.26 3.27 -10.32
CA GLY A 66 -4.17 3.79 -11.29
C GLY A 66 -3.94 3.26 -12.70
N LYS A 67 -4.65 3.83 -13.66
CA LYS A 67 -4.51 3.49 -15.07
C LYS A 67 -3.12 3.87 -15.56
N THR A 68 -2.47 2.97 -16.30
CA THR A 68 -1.27 3.28 -17.06
C THR A 68 -1.67 3.83 -18.42
N ILE A 69 -1.16 5.00 -18.77
CA ILE A 69 -1.41 5.68 -20.04
C ILE A 69 -0.11 5.59 -20.85
N LEU A 70 -0.21 4.92 -22.00
CA LEU A 70 0.89 4.79 -22.98
C LEU A 70 0.47 5.57 -24.21
N PRO A 71 1.21 6.62 -24.60
CA PRO A 71 0.94 7.33 -25.85
C PRO A 71 1.40 6.51 -27.06
N ASP A 72 0.82 6.79 -28.23
CA ASP A 72 1.14 6.09 -29.49
C ASP A 72 2.60 6.35 -29.95
N TRP A 73 3.19 7.44 -29.51
CA TRP A 73 4.59 7.81 -29.73
C TRP A 73 5.34 7.75 -28.40
N ALA A 74 6.26 6.83 -28.29
CA ALA A 74 6.95 6.54 -27.05
C ALA A 74 8.19 7.42 -26.88
N THR A 75 8.08 8.50 -26.11
CA THR A 75 9.21 8.98 -25.32
C THR A 75 8.95 8.64 -23.85
N TRP A 76 10.00 8.48 -23.07
CA TRP A 76 9.88 8.19 -21.63
C TRP A 76 9.06 9.26 -20.88
N GLU A 77 8.95 10.46 -21.43
CA GLU A 77 8.21 11.58 -20.86
C GLU A 77 6.69 11.45 -20.99
N CYS A 78 6.23 10.51 -21.81
CA CYS A 78 4.84 10.49 -22.24
C CYS A 78 4.01 9.39 -21.64
N TYR A 79 4.62 8.39 -21.02
CA TYR A 79 3.84 7.40 -20.31
C TYR A 79 3.76 7.74 -18.83
N ARG A 80 2.60 7.51 -18.24
CA ARG A 80 2.41 7.65 -16.80
C ARG A 80 1.50 6.57 -16.27
N THR A 81 1.68 6.24 -15.01
CA THR A 81 0.70 5.49 -14.22
C THR A 81 0.08 6.44 -13.22
N ASP A 82 -1.25 6.56 -13.27
CA ASP A 82 -1.99 7.46 -12.38
C ASP A 82 -1.71 7.13 -10.91
N VAL A 83 -1.40 8.15 -10.14
CA VAL A 83 -1.21 8.06 -8.69
C VAL A 83 -2.58 8.03 -8.03
N THR A 84 -2.84 7.05 -7.21
CA THR A 84 -4.09 6.94 -6.44
C THR A 84 -4.00 7.58 -5.06
N GLY A 85 -2.85 8.18 -4.76
CA GLY A 85 -2.57 8.89 -3.53
C GLY A 85 -1.16 8.64 -3.01
N VAL A 86 -0.92 9.07 -1.78
CA VAL A 86 0.32 8.76 -1.05
C VAL A 86 0.04 7.62 -0.08
N GLY A 87 0.76 6.52 -0.25
CA GLY A 87 0.74 5.39 0.67
C GLY A 87 1.69 5.60 1.84
N CYS A 88 1.37 4.97 2.97
CA CYS A 88 2.23 4.90 4.15
C CYS A 88 2.47 3.45 4.53
N TYR A 89 3.72 3.14 4.82
CA TYR A 89 4.15 1.87 5.41
C TYR A 89 4.88 2.12 6.71
N SER A 90 4.77 1.21 7.68
CA SER A 90 5.51 1.27 8.94
C SER A 90 6.42 0.06 9.10
N SER A 91 7.55 0.26 9.78
CA SER A 91 8.51 -0.80 10.09
C SER A 91 9.24 -0.53 11.40
N LYS A 92 9.70 -1.59 12.07
CA LYS A 92 10.58 -1.51 13.23
C LYS A 92 12.04 -1.79 12.89
N ASP A 93 12.31 -2.34 11.71
CA ASP A 93 13.62 -2.90 11.33
C ASP A 93 14.06 -2.55 9.90
N LEU A 94 13.28 -1.77 9.15
CA LEU A 94 13.50 -1.42 7.75
C LEU A 94 13.43 -2.60 6.76
N LEU A 95 13.13 -3.80 7.23
CA LEU A 95 13.01 -5.01 6.43
C LEU A 95 11.54 -5.41 6.25
N ASN A 96 10.82 -5.41 7.37
CA ASN A 96 9.45 -5.86 7.45
C ASN A 96 8.50 -4.66 7.48
N TRP A 97 7.79 -4.44 6.38
CA TRP A 97 6.92 -3.30 6.21
C TRP A 97 5.46 -3.70 6.33
N LYS A 98 4.71 -2.94 7.10
CA LYS A 98 3.24 -3.05 7.21
C LYS A 98 2.62 -1.89 6.44
N PHE A 99 1.70 -2.18 5.52
CA PHE A 99 0.90 -1.15 4.87
C PHE A 99 -0.10 -0.54 5.84
N GLU A 100 -0.01 0.77 6.07
CA GLU A 100 -0.91 1.51 6.97
C GLU A 100 -2.08 2.16 6.23
N GLY A 101 -2.04 2.18 4.90
CA GLY A 101 -3.09 2.75 4.06
C GLY A 101 -2.65 3.93 3.21
N ILE A 102 -3.62 4.52 2.52
CA ILE A 102 -3.44 5.75 1.75
C ILE A 102 -3.69 6.93 2.69
N VAL A 103 -2.63 7.69 2.99
CA VAL A 103 -2.68 8.81 3.94
C VAL A 103 -3.05 10.14 3.30
N LEU A 104 -2.85 10.25 1.99
CA LEU A 104 -3.30 11.37 1.17
C LEU A 104 -3.94 10.80 -0.10
N PRO A 105 -5.28 10.63 -0.15
CA PRO A 105 -5.93 10.07 -1.31
C PRO A 105 -6.00 11.06 -2.47
N ALA A 106 -5.99 10.54 -3.70
CA ALA A 106 -6.27 11.34 -4.89
C ALA A 106 -7.73 11.85 -4.87
N VAL A 107 -7.96 13.04 -5.40
CA VAL A 107 -9.29 13.66 -5.57
C VAL A 107 -9.74 13.40 -7.00
N LYS A 108 -10.72 12.51 -7.19
CA LYS A 108 -11.17 12.06 -8.52
C LYS A 108 -12.30 12.91 -9.10
N GLU A 109 -13.03 13.59 -8.25
CA GLU A 109 -14.27 14.27 -8.56
C GLU A 109 -14.03 15.65 -9.22
N ASP A 110 -12.84 16.24 -9.02
CA ASP A 110 -12.48 17.55 -9.56
C ASP A 110 -11.20 17.46 -10.41
N PRO A 111 -11.32 17.51 -11.75
CA PRO A 111 -10.15 17.47 -12.66
C PRO A 111 -9.17 18.64 -12.49
N ASN A 112 -9.60 19.74 -11.89
CA ASN A 112 -8.76 20.90 -11.64
C ASN A 112 -8.01 20.84 -10.30
N HIS A 113 -8.39 19.89 -9.44
CA HIS A 113 -7.74 19.73 -8.14
C HIS A 113 -6.30 19.24 -8.32
N ASP A 114 -5.36 19.77 -7.54
CA ASP A 114 -3.93 19.40 -7.59
C ASP A 114 -3.68 17.90 -7.35
N LEU A 115 -4.54 17.24 -6.57
CA LEU A 115 -4.45 15.80 -6.30
C LEU A 115 -5.30 14.94 -7.25
N HIS A 116 -5.78 15.49 -8.37
CA HIS A 116 -6.49 14.68 -9.35
C HIS A 116 -5.55 13.67 -10.02
N PRO A 117 -5.99 12.42 -10.32
CA PRO A 117 -5.13 11.39 -10.93
C PRO A 117 -4.49 11.77 -12.26
N SER A 118 -5.04 12.77 -12.98
CA SER A 118 -4.42 13.31 -14.20
C SER A 118 -3.25 14.25 -13.96
N LYS A 119 -3.03 14.66 -12.70
CA LYS A 119 -1.89 15.49 -12.33
C LYS A 119 -0.70 14.62 -11.96
N VAL A 120 0.47 15.21 -12.02
CA VAL A 120 1.68 14.56 -11.52
C VAL A 120 1.79 14.85 -10.02
N LEU A 121 1.85 13.79 -9.21
CA LEU A 121 2.15 13.86 -7.79
C LEU A 121 3.41 13.03 -7.54
N GLU A 122 4.48 13.68 -7.11
CA GLU A 122 5.79 13.04 -6.97
C GLU A 122 6.48 13.36 -5.65
N ARG A 123 7.36 12.41 -5.28
CA ARG A 123 8.39 12.58 -4.24
C ARG A 123 7.87 13.09 -2.91
N PRO A 124 6.80 12.50 -2.34
CA PRO A 124 6.29 12.93 -1.03
C PRO A 124 7.36 12.75 0.04
N LYS A 125 7.53 13.78 0.85
CA LYS A 125 8.42 13.78 2.01
C LYS A 125 7.64 14.24 3.22
N VAL A 126 7.82 13.55 4.34
CA VAL A 126 7.18 13.88 5.61
C VAL A 126 8.23 14.19 6.66
N ILE A 127 8.01 15.26 7.39
CA ILE A 127 8.83 15.64 8.54
C ILE A 127 7.92 15.81 9.78
N TYR A 128 8.49 15.53 10.94
CA TYR A 128 7.83 15.83 12.22
C TYR A 128 8.32 17.16 12.77
N ASN A 129 7.39 18.09 13.00
CA ASN A 129 7.68 19.37 13.63
C ASN A 129 7.51 19.25 15.15
N LYS A 130 8.62 19.13 15.87
CA LYS A 130 8.63 18.99 17.32
C LYS A 130 7.97 20.16 18.06
N LYS A 131 8.04 21.39 17.51
CA LYS A 131 7.46 22.57 18.13
C LYS A 131 5.93 22.57 18.14
N THR A 132 5.34 22.03 17.07
CA THR A 132 3.88 22.03 16.90
C THR A 132 3.25 20.67 17.12
N GLY A 133 4.05 19.59 17.25
CA GLY A 133 3.57 18.21 17.35
C GLY A 133 2.92 17.70 16.06
N LYS A 134 3.17 18.34 14.92
CA LYS A 134 2.52 18.01 13.65
C LYS A 134 3.47 17.33 12.67
N PHE A 135 2.93 16.40 11.90
CA PHE A 135 3.57 15.90 10.68
C PHE A 135 3.23 16.83 9.53
N VAL A 136 4.22 17.16 8.72
CA VAL A 136 4.08 18.03 7.54
C VAL A 136 4.56 17.26 6.34
N MET A 137 3.70 17.13 5.33
CA MET A 137 4.05 16.51 4.05
C MET A 137 4.30 17.57 2.99
N TRP A 138 5.35 17.35 2.20
CA TRP A 138 5.68 18.09 1.00
C TRP A 138 5.68 17.13 -0.19
N ALA A 139 5.14 17.53 -1.29
CA ALA A 139 5.16 16.79 -2.54
C ALA A 139 5.31 17.74 -3.72
N HIS A 140 5.88 17.24 -4.81
CA HIS A 140 5.84 17.94 -6.09
C HIS A 140 4.52 17.62 -6.77
N VAL A 141 3.84 18.67 -7.24
CA VAL A 141 2.58 18.56 -7.98
C VAL A 141 2.65 19.43 -9.20
N GLU A 142 2.32 18.89 -10.37
CA GLU A 142 2.23 19.66 -11.60
C GLU A 142 1.10 19.16 -12.52
N SER A 143 0.68 20.04 -13.42
CA SER A 143 -0.24 19.66 -14.50
C SER A 143 0.56 18.90 -15.55
N ALA A 144 0.06 17.71 -15.92
CA ALA A 144 0.58 16.93 -17.04
C ALA A 144 0.09 17.50 -18.37
#